data_112430915870debd9835a1b2968e2a90
#
_entry.id   112430915870debd9835a1b2968e2a90
#
_cell.length_a   1.000
_cell.length_b   1.000
_cell.length_c   1.000
_cell.angle_alpha   90.00
_cell.angle_beta   90.00
_cell.angle_gamma   90.00
#
_symmetry.space_group_name_H-M   'P 1'
#
loop_
_entity.id
_entity.type
_entity.pdbx_description
1 polymer ?
#
loop_
_entity_poly.entity_id
_entity_poly.type
_entity_poly.pdbx_seq_one_letter_code
_entity_poly.pdbx_strand_id
1 'polypeptide(L)'
;MSNVHLRKLCITRGGNEIIRDLDLQVEPGEFLVLLGPSGCGKSTLLHSIAGLIDLSGGAIEIGGRDMSDADPSERGIGMVFQSYALYPTMTVEKNMSFGLRISGAPKAEIRRRVQRAASMLQLDALLDRKPAQLSGGQRQRVAIGRALVREAGVYLFDEPLSNLDAKLRTELRRELKMLHQALGSTMIYVTHDQAEAMTLATRIVVMQGGRIQQIGTPCEVYERPANRFVAGFLGSPSMNFIEGEVDLHGCFRAGALTLALAQSGALPSAATLGARPEHLQIRDDGPLEGVVTLVEPMGNHQVVWLDCGGHALSALVHEPRPMAAGQRVRFAIDAARVSLFDPASGKRL
;
A
#
# COMPACT_ATOMS: atom_id res chain seq x y z
N MET A 1 -4.95 22.94 3.55
CA MET A 1 -4.45 21.57 3.79
C MET A 1 -4.52 21.31 5.27
N SER A 2 -5.08 20.17 5.65
CA SER A 2 -5.26 19.83 7.07
C SER A 2 -4.42 18.58 7.38
N ASN A 3 -3.79 18.57 8.57
CA ASN A 3 -3.22 17.36 9.13
C ASN A 3 -4.33 16.47 9.70
N VAL A 4 -4.01 15.18 9.90
CA VAL A 4 -4.87 14.27 10.66
C VAL A 4 -4.01 13.63 11.75
N HIS A 5 -4.51 13.66 12.98
CA HIS A 5 -3.81 13.04 14.11
C HIS A 5 -4.75 12.09 14.84
N LEU A 6 -4.35 10.82 14.91
CA LEU A 6 -5.04 9.76 15.63
C LEU A 6 -4.25 9.48 16.90
N ARG A 7 -4.92 9.51 18.06
CA ARG A 7 -4.29 9.30 19.36
C ARG A 7 -4.93 8.13 20.06
N LYS A 8 -4.16 7.08 20.32
CA LYS A 8 -4.56 5.87 21.04
C LYS A 8 -5.91 5.33 20.57
N LEU A 9 -6.11 5.34 19.24
CA LEU A 9 -7.38 5.01 18.64
C LEU A 9 -7.71 3.55 18.85
N CYS A 10 -8.91 3.29 19.41
CA CYS A 10 -9.46 1.96 19.61
C CYS A 10 -10.81 1.85 18.94
N ILE A 11 -11.05 0.76 18.21
CA ILE A 11 -12.33 0.48 17.56
C ILE A 11 -12.71 -0.97 17.82
N THR A 12 -13.86 -1.16 18.45
CA THR A 12 -14.44 -2.47 18.72
C THR A 12 -15.75 -2.63 17.95
N ARG A 13 -15.95 -3.76 17.29
CA ARG A 13 -17.18 -4.06 16.56
C ARG A 13 -17.61 -5.49 16.78
N GLY A 14 -18.86 -5.67 17.20
CA GLY A 14 -19.41 -7.00 17.50
C GLY A 14 -18.60 -7.77 18.55
N GLY A 15 -18.05 -7.07 19.56
CA GLY A 15 -17.21 -7.65 20.61
C GLY A 15 -15.75 -7.91 20.19
N ASN A 16 -15.39 -7.71 18.93
CA ASN A 16 -14.01 -7.86 18.44
C ASN A 16 -13.32 -6.52 18.36
N GLU A 17 -12.12 -6.44 18.91
CA GLU A 17 -11.25 -5.27 18.81
C GLU A 17 -10.57 -5.27 17.44
N ILE A 18 -10.99 -4.32 16.58
CA ILE A 18 -10.51 -4.19 15.18
C ILE A 18 -9.26 -3.31 15.09
N ILE A 19 -9.24 -2.21 15.84
CA ILE A 19 -8.10 -1.29 15.95
C ILE A 19 -7.71 -1.19 17.41
N ARG A 20 -6.41 -1.25 17.69
CA ARG A 20 -5.85 -1.39 19.03
C ARG A 20 -4.79 -0.34 19.29
N ASP A 21 -5.11 0.63 20.17
CA ASP A 21 -4.16 1.63 20.67
C ASP A 21 -3.28 2.22 19.54
N LEU A 22 -3.94 2.73 18.49
CA LEU A 22 -3.27 3.16 17.27
C LEU A 22 -2.99 4.65 17.30
N ASP A 23 -1.70 5.00 17.20
CA ASP A 23 -1.22 6.36 17.01
C ASP A 23 -0.77 6.55 15.56
N LEU A 24 -1.25 7.62 14.90
CA LEU A 24 -0.86 7.96 13.55
C LEU A 24 -0.98 9.47 13.33
N GLN A 25 0.07 10.06 12.78
CA GLN A 25 0.08 11.45 12.34
C GLN A 25 0.26 11.51 10.82
N VAL A 26 -0.62 12.26 10.15
CA VAL A 26 -0.61 12.53 8.71
C VAL A 26 -0.33 14.01 8.51
N GLU A 27 0.73 14.31 7.79
CA GLU A 27 1.15 15.69 7.57
C GLU A 27 0.33 16.39 6.47
N PRO A 28 0.22 17.73 6.51
CA PRO A 28 -0.45 18.48 5.45
C PRO A 28 0.19 18.22 4.08
N GLY A 29 -0.64 17.90 3.08
CA GLY A 29 -0.18 17.63 1.72
C GLY A 29 0.44 16.24 1.51
N GLU A 30 0.41 15.37 2.52
CA GLU A 30 0.89 14.01 2.43
C GLU A 30 -0.06 13.10 1.64
N PHE A 31 0.49 12.17 0.84
CA PHE A 31 -0.23 11.03 0.29
C PHE A 31 0.10 9.80 1.13
N LEU A 32 -0.69 9.55 2.17
CA LEU A 32 -0.52 8.39 3.04
C LEU A 32 -1.26 7.19 2.49
N VAL A 33 -0.59 6.05 2.38
CA VAL A 33 -1.22 4.79 1.97
C VAL A 33 -1.28 3.81 3.14
N LEU A 34 -2.49 3.36 3.48
CA LEU A 34 -2.72 2.26 4.41
C LEU A 34 -2.68 0.94 3.64
N LEU A 35 -1.68 0.12 3.91
CA LEU A 35 -1.41 -1.13 3.21
C LEU A 35 -1.46 -2.31 4.19
N GLY A 36 -1.97 -3.46 3.76
CA GLY A 36 -2.00 -4.67 4.59
C GLY A 36 -2.98 -5.71 4.07
N PRO A 37 -3.00 -6.92 4.61
CA PRO A 37 -3.90 -7.98 4.19
C PRO A 37 -5.37 -7.62 4.43
N SER A 38 -6.27 -8.35 3.76
CA SER A 38 -7.71 -8.20 3.96
C SER A 38 -8.08 -8.45 5.42
N GLY A 39 -9.00 -7.65 5.96
CA GLY A 39 -9.46 -7.79 7.34
C GLY A 39 -8.54 -7.22 8.43
N CYS A 40 -7.41 -6.59 8.09
CA CYS A 40 -6.50 -6.02 9.11
C CYS A 40 -6.95 -4.66 9.69
N GLY A 41 -8.12 -4.13 9.29
CA GLY A 41 -8.70 -2.92 9.87
C GLY A 41 -8.55 -1.62 9.06
N LYS A 42 -7.95 -1.63 7.85
CA LYS A 42 -7.69 -0.41 7.02
C LYS A 42 -8.95 0.41 6.73
N SER A 43 -9.97 -0.21 6.13
CA SER A 43 -11.23 0.48 5.82
C SER A 43 -11.97 0.90 7.08
N THR A 44 -11.89 0.12 8.17
CA THR A 44 -12.44 0.51 9.47
C THR A 44 -11.78 1.77 9.99
N LEU A 45 -10.45 1.86 9.91
CA LEU A 45 -9.69 3.06 10.28
C LEU A 45 -10.06 4.25 9.40
N LEU A 46 -10.16 4.05 8.08
CA LEU A 46 -10.54 5.11 7.15
C LEU A 46 -11.97 5.62 7.43
N HIS A 47 -12.91 4.70 7.68
CA HIS A 47 -14.31 5.04 7.98
C HIS A 47 -14.46 5.74 9.33
N SER A 48 -13.61 5.43 10.33
CA SER A 48 -13.61 6.17 11.60
C SER A 48 -13.11 7.62 11.43
N ILE A 49 -12.08 7.83 10.60
CA ILE A 49 -11.63 9.19 10.23
C ILE A 49 -12.76 9.95 9.53
N ALA A 50 -13.55 9.25 8.70
CA ALA A 50 -14.70 9.82 8.03
C ALA A 50 -15.89 10.11 8.96
N GLY A 51 -15.91 9.58 10.18
CA GLY A 51 -17.05 9.67 11.11
C GLY A 51 -18.20 8.73 10.79
N LEU A 52 -17.93 7.67 10.01
CA LEU A 52 -18.90 6.64 9.64
C LEU A 52 -18.92 5.46 10.61
N ILE A 53 -17.93 5.41 11.49
CA ILE A 53 -17.78 4.39 12.55
C ILE A 53 -17.38 5.11 13.82
N ASP A 54 -18.09 4.81 14.89
CA ASP A 54 -17.83 5.36 16.22
C ASP A 54 -16.54 4.77 16.82
N LEU A 55 -15.86 5.57 17.62
CA LEU A 55 -14.68 5.19 18.36
C LEU A 55 -15.07 4.44 19.64
N SER A 56 -14.28 3.43 20.00
CA SER A 56 -14.38 2.81 21.35
C SER A 56 -13.42 3.47 22.33
N GLY A 57 -12.48 4.27 21.86
CA GLY A 57 -11.53 5.03 22.67
C GLY A 57 -10.53 5.78 21.79
N GLY A 58 -9.78 6.69 22.41
CA GLY A 58 -8.85 7.57 21.72
C GLY A 58 -9.51 8.81 21.13
N ALA A 59 -8.78 9.52 20.25
CA ALA A 59 -9.26 10.76 19.64
C ALA A 59 -8.80 10.89 18.19
N ILE A 60 -9.58 11.62 17.38
CA ILE A 60 -9.28 12.02 16.00
C ILE A 60 -9.26 13.53 15.91
N GLU A 61 -8.12 14.10 15.54
CA GLU A 61 -7.98 15.53 15.26
C GLU A 61 -7.80 15.75 13.75
N ILE A 62 -8.51 16.71 13.17
CA ILE A 62 -8.38 17.14 11.77
C ILE A 62 -8.18 18.66 11.74
N GLY A 63 -7.05 19.10 11.18
CA GLY A 63 -6.72 20.52 11.13
C GLY A 63 -6.61 21.17 12.52
N GLY A 64 -6.14 20.40 13.53
CA GLY A 64 -6.00 20.86 14.92
C GLY A 64 -7.30 20.95 15.71
N ARG A 65 -8.41 20.42 15.18
CA ARG A 65 -9.70 20.37 15.87
C ARG A 65 -10.04 18.92 16.21
N ASP A 66 -10.52 18.68 17.41
CA ASP A 66 -11.07 17.38 17.79
C ASP A 66 -12.37 17.12 17.00
N MET A 67 -12.37 16.02 16.28
CA MET A 67 -13.47 15.56 15.43
C MET A 67 -13.98 14.18 15.86
N SER A 68 -13.63 13.72 17.06
CA SER A 68 -13.95 12.37 17.55
C SER A 68 -15.46 12.10 17.49
N ASP A 69 -16.28 13.05 17.97
CA ASP A 69 -17.75 12.94 18.01
C ASP A 69 -18.43 13.78 16.91
N ALA A 70 -17.67 14.41 16.00
CA ALA A 70 -18.25 15.25 14.95
C ALA A 70 -18.90 14.42 13.85
N ASP A 71 -20.04 14.92 13.34
CA ASP A 71 -20.72 14.31 12.19
C ASP A 71 -19.82 14.32 10.94
N PRO A 72 -19.98 13.33 10.01
CA PRO A 72 -19.20 13.27 8.77
C PRO A 72 -19.27 14.55 7.93
N SER A 73 -20.39 15.28 7.99
CA SER A 73 -20.58 16.53 7.25
C SER A 73 -19.71 17.68 7.76
N GLU A 74 -19.32 17.66 9.02
CA GLU A 74 -18.58 18.72 9.73
C GLU A 74 -17.06 18.53 9.66
N ARG A 75 -16.58 17.29 9.35
CA ARG A 75 -15.15 16.95 9.36
C ARG A 75 -14.33 17.59 8.24
N GLY A 76 -14.97 18.26 7.27
CA GLY A 76 -14.28 18.93 6.17
C GLY A 76 -13.51 17.97 5.25
N ILE A 77 -14.00 16.75 5.08
CA ILE A 77 -13.38 15.69 4.28
C ILE A 77 -14.13 15.41 2.99
N GLY A 78 -13.42 14.92 1.97
CA GLY A 78 -13.96 14.31 0.76
C GLY A 78 -13.69 12.81 0.76
N MET A 79 -14.71 11.97 0.47
CA MET A 79 -14.54 10.51 0.49
C MET A 79 -14.92 9.88 -0.83
N VAL A 80 -14.09 8.92 -1.27
CA VAL A 80 -14.30 8.05 -2.44
C VAL A 80 -14.41 6.62 -1.93
N PHE A 81 -15.56 6.00 -2.19
CA PHE A 81 -15.87 4.63 -1.75
C PHE A 81 -15.47 3.60 -2.81
N GLN A 82 -15.18 2.38 -2.40
CA GLN A 82 -14.84 1.24 -3.24
C GLN A 82 -15.92 0.94 -4.30
N SER A 83 -17.19 1.07 -3.94
CA SER A 83 -18.35 0.86 -4.84
C SER A 83 -18.67 2.06 -5.74
N TYR A 84 -17.84 3.13 -5.70
CA TYR A 84 -18.08 4.45 -6.30
C TYR A 84 -19.28 5.20 -5.68
N ALA A 85 -20.28 4.49 -5.18
CA ALA A 85 -21.50 5.00 -4.54
C ALA A 85 -22.18 6.13 -5.34
N LEU A 86 -22.23 6.01 -6.69
CA LEU A 86 -22.89 6.98 -7.55
C LEU A 86 -24.41 6.81 -7.52
N TYR A 87 -25.12 7.92 -7.56
CA TYR A 87 -26.59 7.92 -7.69
C TYR A 87 -26.96 7.53 -9.12
N PRO A 88 -27.59 6.34 -9.37
CA PRO A 88 -27.75 5.78 -10.70
C PRO A 88 -28.71 6.57 -11.60
N THR A 89 -29.66 7.29 -10.99
CA THR A 89 -30.67 8.09 -11.70
C THR A 89 -30.19 9.49 -12.06
N MET A 90 -29.10 9.96 -11.46
CA MET A 90 -28.55 11.29 -11.67
C MET A 90 -27.49 11.30 -12.77
N THR A 91 -27.38 12.40 -13.50
CA THR A 91 -26.27 12.64 -14.44
C THR A 91 -24.94 12.81 -13.69
N VAL A 92 -23.81 12.80 -14.42
CA VAL A 92 -22.48 13.09 -13.89
C VAL A 92 -22.47 14.44 -13.19
N GLU A 93 -22.95 15.52 -13.84
CA GLU A 93 -23.04 16.86 -13.23
C GLU A 93 -23.84 16.84 -11.93
N LYS A 94 -25.00 16.15 -11.92
CA LYS A 94 -25.84 16.05 -10.72
C LYS A 94 -25.18 15.23 -9.61
N ASN A 95 -24.50 14.15 -9.93
CA ASN A 95 -23.70 13.37 -8.97
C ASN A 95 -22.63 14.22 -8.32
N MET A 96 -21.84 14.96 -9.12
CA MET A 96 -20.77 15.81 -8.60
C MET A 96 -21.32 16.96 -7.75
N SER A 97 -22.39 17.60 -8.20
CA SER A 97 -22.96 18.77 -7.54
C SER A 97 -23.86 18.47 -6.33
N PHE A 98 -24.19 17.19 -6.08
CA PHE A 98 -25.21 16.82 -5.09
C PHE A 98 -24.94 17.38 -3.68
N GLY A 99 -23.73 17.14 -3.15
CA GLY A 99 -23.37 17.65 -1.82
C GLY A 99 -23.41 19.16 -1.70
N LEU A 100 -22.96 19.88 -2.74
CA LEU A 100 -22.99 21.35 -2.76
C LEU A 100 -24.42 21.90 -2.84
N ARG A 101 -25.34 21.18 -3.51
CA ARG A 101 -26.76 21.56 -3.55
C ARG A 101 -27.43 21.43 -2.19
N ILE A 102 -27.14 20.31 -1.48
CA ILE A 102 -27.68 20.09 -0.12
C ILE A 102 -27.16 21.12 0.86
N SER A 103 -25.87 21.50 0.77
CA SER A 103 -25.31 22.55 1.63
C SER A 103 -25.76 23.97 1.28
N GLY A 104 -26.64 24.13 0.26
CA GLY A 104 -27.19 25.43 -0.11
C GLY A 104 -26.21 26.35 -0.86
N ALA A 105 -25.14 25.81 -1.45
CA ALA A 105 -24.17 26.61 -2.18
C ALA A 105 -24.80 27.36 -3.37
N PRO A 106 -24.36 28.60 -3.68
CA PRO A 106 -24.87 29.38 -4.81
C PRO A 106 -24.69 28.65 -6.15
N LYS A 107 -25.67 28.72 -7.05
CA LYS A 107 -25.64 28.05 -8.37
C LYS A 107 -24.37 28.37 -9.19
N ALA A 108 -23.91 29.62 -9.15
CA ALA A 108 -22.69 30.04 -9.84
C ALA A 108 -21.44 29.31 -9.29
N GLU A 109 -21.35 29.18 -7.98
CA GLU A 109 -20.25 28.47 -7.30
C GLU A 109 -20.27 26.97 -7.59
N ILE A 110 -21.46 26.34 -7.56
CA ILE A 110 -21.63 24.93 -7.94
C ILE A 110 -21.13 24.71 -9.37
N ARG A 111 -21.55 25.54 -10.32
CA ARG A 111 -21.13 25.45 -11.72
C ARG A 111 -19.61 25.58 -11.86
N ARG A 112 -19.03 26.58 -11.20
CA ARG A 112 -17.57 26.83 -11.19
C ARG A 112 -16.78 25.61 -10.70
N ARG A 113 -17.17 25.05 -9.54
CA ARG A 113 -16.46 23.90 -8.93
C ARG A 113 -16.64 22.63 -9.73
N VAL A 114 -17.87 22.36 -10.23
CA VAL A 114 -18.13 21.18 -11.08
C VAL A 114 -17.32 21.26 -12.37
N GLN A 115 -17.30 22.43 -13.05
CA GLN A 115 -16.54 22.59 -14.27
C GLN A 115 -15.04 22.39 -14.05
N ARG A 116 -14.49 23.00 -12.99
CA ARG A 116 -13.08 22.82 -12.63
C ARG A 116 -12.72 21.34 -12.39
N ALA A 117 -13.53 20.63 -11.59
CA ALA A 117 -13.30 19.23 -11.31
C ALA A 117 -13.49 18.35 -12.54
N ALA A 118 -14.48 18.66 -13.39
CA ALA A 118 -14.72 17.94 -14.65
C ALA A 118 -13.53 18.07 -15.60
N SER A 119 -13.00 19.27 -15.80
CA SER A 119 -11.84 19.49 -16.66
C SER A 119 -10.57 18.81 -16.13
N MET A 120 -10.33 18.84 -14.82
CA MET A 120 -9.19 18.12 -14.20
C MET A 120 -9.27 16.60 -14.41
N LEU A 121 -10.48 16.03 -14.49
CA LEU A 121 -10.74 14.60 -14.60
C LEU A 121 -11.16 14.16 -16.00
N GLN A 122 -11.12 15.08 -17.01
CA GLN A 122 -11.52 14.83 -18.40
C GLN A 122 -12.96 14.31 -18.52
N LEU A 123 -13.89 14.91 -17.78
CA LEU A 123 -15.31 14.54 -17.74
C LEU A 123 -16.21 15.54 -18.48
N ASP A 124 -15.67 16.60 -19.09
CA ASP A 124 -16.44 17.71 -19.71
C ASP A 124 -17.50 17.19 -20.69
N ALA A 125 -17.14 16.26 -21.57
CA ALA A 125 -18.05 15.67 -22.57
C ALA A 125 -19.04 14.64 -21.99
N LEU A 126 -18.96 14.35 -20.70
CA LEU A 126 -19.74 13.29 -20.04
C LEU A 126 -20.73 13.82 -19.00
N LEU A 127 -20.78 15.13 -18.78
CA LEU A 127 -21.56 15.76 -17.71
C LEU A 127 -23.06 15.41 -17.73
N ASP A 128 -23.64 15.23 -18.91
CA ASP A 128 -25.05 14.89 -19.09
C ASP A 128 -25.36 13.38 -19.06
N ARG A 129 -24.33 12.53 -19.04
CA ARG A 129 -24.49 11.07 -19.02
C ARG A 129 -24.88 10.58 -17.62
N LYS A 130 -25.57 9.44 -17.57
CA LYS A 130 -25.86 8.69 -16.33
C LYS A 130 -24.80 7.62 -16.10
N PRO A 131 -24.61 7.14 -14.84
CA PRO A 131 -23.60 6.11 -14.50
C PRO A 131 -23.68 4.85 -15.36
N ALA A 132 -24.87 4.40 -15.77
CA ALA A 132 -25.05 3.24 -16.63
C ALA A 132 -24.43 3.39 -18.04
N GLN A 133 -24.18 4.62 -18.48
CA GLN A 133 -23.60 4.95 -19.80
C GLN A 133 -22.08 5.16 -19.74
N LEU A 134 -21.47 4.89 -18.58
CA LEU A 134 -20.04 5.15 -18.31
C LEU A 134 -19.27 3.83 -18.19
N SER A 135 -18.01 3.84 -18.63
CA SER A 135 -17.05 2.78 -18.32
C SER A 135 -16.70 2.75 -16.82
N GLY A 136 -16.04 1.69 -16.36
CA GLY A 136 -15.55 1.59 -14.97
C GLY A 136 -14.69 2.76 -14.57
N GLY A 137 -13.69 3.10 -15.38
CA GLY A 137 -12.79 4.23 -15.10
C GLY A 137 -13.49 5.59 -15.15
N GLN A 138 -14.49 5.77 -16.03
CA GLN A 138 -15.28 7.00 -16.05
C GLN A 138 -16.12 7.12 -14.78
N ARG A 139 -16.73 6.03 -14.30
CA ARG A 139 -17.46 6.03 -13.01
C ARG A 139 -16.53 6.38 -11.85
N GLN A 140 -15.32 5.84 -11.86
CA GLN A 140 -14.28 6.15 -10.86
C GLN A 140 -13.94 7.65 -10.86
N ARG A 141 -13.67 8.24 -12.04
CA ARG A 141 -13.38 9.68 -12.16
C ARG A 141 -14.56 10.53 -11.66
N VAL A 142 -15.79 10.13 -11.91
CA VAL A 142 -16.98 10.82 -11.37
C VAL A 142 -17.03 10.75 -9.85
N ALA A 143 -16.70 9.60 -9.24
CA ALA A 143 -16.65 9.46 -7.79
C ALA A 143 -15.56 10.35 -7.17
N ILE A 144 -14.39 10.43 -7.80
CA ILE A 144 -13.31 11.37 -7.40
C ILE A 144 -13.80 12.82 -7.57
N GLY A 145 -14.41 13.16 -8.71
CA GLY A 145 -14.95 14.49 -8.97
C GLY A 145 -15.97 14.94 -7.93
N ARG A 146 -16.84 14.04 -7.49
CA ARG A 146 -17.80 14.28 -6.41
C ARG A 146 -17.11 14.63 -5.07
N ALA A 147 -15.97 14.01 -4.78
CA ALA A 147 -15.17 14.35 -3.60
C ALA A 147 -14.47 15.71 -3.78
N LEU A 148 -13.87 15.96 -4.95
CA LEU A 148 -13.09 17.17 -5.22
C LEU A 148 -13.91 18.47 -5.21
N VAL A 149 -15.15 18.45 -5.67
CA VAL A 149 -16.01 19.66 -5.68
C VAL A 149 -16.26 20.24 -4.28
N ARG A 150 -16.04 19.44 -3.22
CA ARG A 150 -16.17 19.92 -1.83
C ARG A 150 -15.00 20.83 -1.39
N GLU A 151 -13.87 20.79 -2.11
CA GLU A 151 -12.63 21.52 -1.74
C GLU A 151 -12.22 21.21 -0.29
N ALA A 152 -12.18 19.91 0.04
CA ALA A 152 -11.91 19.41 1.38
C ALA A 152 -10.43 19.58 1.78
N GLY A 153 -10.18 19.70 3.08
CA GLY A 153 -8.81 19.71 3.62
C GLY A 153 -8.11 18.37 3.56
N VAL A 154 -8.89 17.26 3.58
CA VAL A 154 -8.42 15.86 3.53
C VAL A 154 -9.32 15.06 2.60
N TYR A 155 -8.69 14.21 1.76
CA TYR A 155 -9.41 13.26 0.90
C TYR A 155 -9.12 11.82 1.34
N LEU A 156 -10.18 11.03 1.46
CA LEU A 156 -10.13 9.63 1.86
C LEU A 156 -10.53 8.74 0.68
N PHE A 157 -9.73 7.70 0.40
CA PHE A 157 -9.95 6.77 -0.71
C PHE A 157 -10.00 5.34 -0.16
N ASP A 158 -11.14 4.68 -0.24
CA ASP A 158 -11.33 3.30 0.18
C ASP A 158 -11.28 2.36 -1.03
N GLU A 159 -10.12 1.74 -1.26
CA GLU A 159 -9.83 0.81 -2.36
C GLU A 159 -10.41 1.25 -3.73
N PRO A 160 -10.15 2.48 -4.17
CA PRO A 160 -10.90 3.05 -5.30
C PRO A 160 -10.62 2.36 -6.64
N LEU A 161 -9.48 1.65 -6.80
CA LEU A 161 -9.09 1.02 -8.06
C LEU A 161 -9.31 -0.50 -8.09
N SER A 162 -9.81 -1.10 -7.00
CA SER A 162 -9.93 -2.56 -6.85
C SER A 162 -10.83 -3.24 -7.90
N ASN A 163 -11.87 -2.53 -8.37
CA ASN A 163 -12.87 -3.06 -9.31
C ASN A 163 -12.53 -2.81 -10.80
N LEU A 164 -11.26 -2.49 -11.11
CA LEU A 164 -10.80 -2.15 -12.45
C LEU A 164 -9.83 -3.21 -13.00
N ASP A 165 -9.82 -3.36 -14.32
CA ASP A 165 -8.81 -4.17 -15.00
C ASP A 165 -7.39 -3.59 -14.83
N ALA A 166 -6.37 -4.42 -15.07
CA ALA A 166 -4.97 -4.07 -14.80
C ALA A 166 -4.48 -2.86 -15.62
N LYS A 167 -4.92 -2.73 -16.89
CA LYS A 167 -4.51 -1.62 -17.76
C LYS A 167 -5.07 -0.30 -17.25
N LEU A 168 -6.38 -0.26 -17.03
CA LEU A 168 -7.09 0.92 -16.55
C LEU A 168 -6.61 1.32 -15.14
N ARG A 169 -6.33 0.34 -14.26
CA ARG A 169 -5.74 0.58 -12.94
C ARG A 169 -4.39 1.30 -13.03
N THR A 170 -3.54 0.88 -13.97
CA THR A 170 -2.23 1.53 -14.19
C THR A 170 -2.37 2.97 -14.68
N GLU A 171 -3.31 3.23 -15.60
CA GLU A 171 -3.59 4.58 -16.11
C GLU A 171 -4.11 5.50 -14.98
N LEU A 172 -5.13 5.07 -14.25
CA LEU A 172 -5.75 5.86 -13.18
C LEU A 172 -4.82 6.07 -11.98
N ARG A 173 -3.94 5.13 -11.68
CA ARG A 173 -2.91 5.30 -10.66
C ARG A 173 -1.98 6.48 -11.01
N ARG A 174 -1.53 6.57 -12.27
CA ARG A 174 -0.74 7.71 -12.73
C ARG A 174 -1.51 9.02 -12.64
N GLU A 175 -2.78 9.03 -13.04
CA GLU A 175 -3.64 10.21 -12.95
C GLU A 175 -3.84 10.67 -11.50
N LEU A 176 -4.06 9.75 -10.56
CA LEU A 176 -4.15 10.07 -9.13
C LEU A 176 -2.87 10.69 -8.59
N LYS A 177 -1.69 10.17 -9.00
CA LYS A 177 -0.39 10.77 -8.63
C LYS A 177 -0.28 12.20 -9.12
N MET A 178 -0.63 12.44 -10.39
CA MET A 178 -0.60 13.79 -10.99
C MET A 178 -1.63 14.71 -10.32
N LEU A 179 -2.82 14.20 -10.02
CA LEU A 179 -3.87 14.95 -9.32
C LEU A 179 -3.40 15.39 -7.93
N HIS A 180 -2.78 14.48 -7.16
CA HIS A 180 -2.21 14.82 -5.86
C HIS A 180 -1.16 15.93 -5.97
N GLN A 181 -0.23 15.81 -6.92
CA GLN A 181 0.79 16.84 -7.18
C GLN A 181 0.20 18.21 -7.52
N ALA A 182 -0.87 18.22 -8.32
CA ALA A 182 -1.54 19.47 -8.72
C ALA A 182 -2.35 20.12 -7.58
N LEU A 183 -2.95 19.32 -6.70
CA LEU A 183 -3.77 19.79 -5.59
C LEU A 183 -2.94 20.10 -4.33
N GLY A 184 -1.88 19.37 -4.09
CA GLY A 184 -1.09 19.40 -2.86
C GLY A 184 -1.89 18.99 -1.60
N SER A 185 -3.10 18.47 -1.74
CA SER A 185 -4.01 18.17 -0.64
C SER A 185 -3.58 16.92 0.12
N THR A 186 -3.92 16.84 1.41
CA THR A 186 -3.72 15.63 2.22
C THR A 186 -4.64 14.52 1.73
N MET A 187 -4.07 13.35 1.43
CA MET A 187 -4.80 12.19 0.95
C MET A 187 -4.46 10.95 1.81
N ILE A 188 -5.50 10.22 2.23
CA ILE A 188 -5.36 8.92 2.90
C ILE A 188 -6.01 7.87 2.01
N TYR A 189 -5.24 6.89 1.61
CA TYR A 189 -5.62 5.91 0.59
C TYR A 189 -5.49 4.50 1.15
N VAL A 190 -6.54 3.71 1.04
CA VAL A 190 -6.55 2.29 1.43
C VAL A 190 -6.36 1.43 0.19
N THR A 191 -5.48 0.47 0.26
CA THR A 191 -5.31 -0.56 -0.76
C THR A 191 -4.73 -1.85 -0.17
N HIS A 192 -4.89 -2.94 -0.88
CA HIS A 192 -4.14 -4.18 -0.70
C HIS A 192 -3.12 -4.41 -1.83
N ASP A 193 -3.10 -3.54 -2.85
CA ASP A 193 -2.18 -3.61 -3.99
C ASP A 193 -0.86 -2.92 -3.65
N GLN A 194 0.23 -3.69 -3.64
CA GLN A 194 1.57 -3.20 -3.33
C GLN A 194 2.07 -2.19 -4.37
N ALA A 195 1.73 -2.39 -5.67
CA ALA A 195 2.16 -1.49 -6.73
C ALA A 195 1.49 -0.11 -6.61
N GLU A 196 0.23 -0.06 -6.14
CA GLU A 196 -0.44 1.20 -5.80
C GLU A 196 0.29 1.91 -4.65
N ALA A 197 0.57 1.20 -3.56
CA ALA A 197 1.25 1.76 -2.40
C ALA A 197 2.64 2.29 -2.76
N MET A 198 3.45 1.48 -3.43
CA MET A 198 4.83 1.86 -3.82
C MET A 198 4.88 3.04 -4.79
N THR A 199 3.84 3.23 -5.62
CA THR A 199 3.83 4.28 -6.66
C THR A 199 3.22 5.58 -6.15
N LEU A 200 2.09 5.50 -5.41
CA LEU A 200 1.31 6.67 -5.00
C LEU A 200 1.86 7.34 -3.74
N ALA A 201 2.29 6.53 -2.77
CA ALA A 201 2.57 7.02 -1.44
C ALA A 201 3.75 7.99 -1.37
N THR A 202 3.63 8.99 -0.53
CA THR A 202 4.76 9.69 0.08
C THR A 202 5.23 8.91 1.30
N ARG A 203 4.27 8.29 2.03
CA ARG A 203 4.53 7.42 3.17
C ARG A 203 3.52 6.26 3.22
N ILE A 204 3.97 5.06 3.56
CA ILE A 204 3.17 3.85 3.69
C ILE A 204 3.04 3.48 5.16
N VAL A 205 1.84 3.12 5.57
CA VAL A 205 1.53 2.50 6.87
C VAL A 205 1.19 1.04 6.60
N VAL A 206 2.07 0.13 6.98
CA VAL A 206 1.82 -1.31 6.88
C VAL A 206 1.08 -1.77 8.11
N MET A 207 -0.11 -2.38 7.94
CA MET A 207 -0.98 -2.82 9.02
C MET A 207 -1.16 -4.34 9.06
N GLN A 208 -1.25 -4.88 10.27
CA GLN A 208 -1.60 -6.28 10.53
C GLN A 208 -2.36 -6.40 11.85
N GLY A 209 -3.48 -7.11 11.87
CA GLY A 209 -4.23 -7.41 13.10
C GLY A 209 -4.62 -6.17 13.91
N GLY A 210 -5.05 -5.09 13.26
CA GLY A 210 -5.46 -3.84 13.89
C GLY A 210 -4.32 -2.98 14.44
N ARG A 211 -3.07 -3.31 14.12
CA ARG A 211 -1.87 -2.59 14.57
C ARG A 211 -1.01 -2.15 13.41
N ILE A 212 -0.30 -1.05 13.61
CA ILE A 212 0.75 -0.60 12.69
C ILE A 212 2.00 -1.45 12.91
N GLN A 213 2.53 -2.02 11.83
CA GLN A 213 3.77 -2.80 11.83
C GLN A 213 4.99 -1.95 11.48
N GLN A 214 4.81 -1.03 10.53
CA GLN A 214 5.84 -0.08 10.11
C GLN A 214 5.19 1.13 9.44
N ILE A 215 5.81 2.30 9.62
CA ILE A 215 5.54 3.52 8.86
C ILE A 215 6.87 3.96 8.24
N GLY A 216 6.86 4.32 6.96
CA GLY A 216 8.04 4.83 6.27
C GLY A 216 7.74 5.19 4.82
N THR A 217 8.72 5.75 4.13
CA THR A 217 8.67 5.95 2.69
C THR A 217 8.59 4.60 1.96
N PRO A 218 8.10 4.54 0.72
CA PRO A 218 8.11 3.29 -0.06
C PRO A 218 9.47 2.58 -0.07
N CYS A 219 10.55 3.31 -0.25
CA CYS A 219 11.91 2.77 -0.23
C CYS A 219 12.27 2.17 1.13
N GLU A 220 12.02 2.88 2.23
CA GLU A 220 12.33 2.41 3.59
C GLU A 220 11.58 1.13 3.95
N VAL A 221 10.27 1.04 3.68
CA VAL A 221 9.50 -0.16 4.03
C VAL A 221 9.89 -1.37 3.19
N TYR A 222 10.39 -1.16 1.96
CA TYR A 222 10.86 -2.22 1.08
C TYR A 222 12.28 -2.68 1.41
N GLU A 223 13.22 -1.76 1.55
CA GLU A 223 14.64 -2.07 1.75
C GLU A 223 14.99 -2.39 3.21
N ARG A 224 14.27 -1.74 4.16
CA ARG A 224 14.51 -1.87 5.60
C ARG A 224 13.24 -2.27 6.34
N PRO A 225 12.65 -3.44 6.05
CA PRO A 225 11.46 -3.90 6.74
C PRO A 225 11.73 -4.08 8.23
N ALA A 226 10.84 -3.57 9.08
CA ALA A 226 11.00 -3.58 10.54
C ALA A 226 10.86 -5.00 11.12
N ASN A 227 10.21 -5.91 10.42
CA ASN A 227 10.01 -7.28 10.87
C ASN A 227 9.79 -8.24 9.68
N ARG A 228 9.82 -9.53 9.96
CA ARG A 228 9.61 -10.62 8.99
C ARG A 228 8.25 -10.52 8.25
N PHE A 229 7.20 -10.03 8.95
CA PHE A 229 5.90 -9.83 8.31
C PHE A 229 5.97 -8.79 7.19
N VAL A 230 6.49 -7.60 7.47
CA VAL A 230 6.63 -6.52 6.47
C VAL A 230 7.51 -6.97 5.31
N ALA A 231 8.61 -7.66 5.61
CA ALA A 231 9.55 -8.19 4.62
C ALA A 231 8.89 -9.19 3.65
N GLY A 232 8.09 -10.11 4.18
CA GLY A 232 7.40 -11.13 3.38
C GLY A 232 6.12 -10.63 2.73
N PHE A 233 5.50 -9.58 3.29
CA PHE A 233 4.29 -8.99 2.73
C PHE A 233 4.60 -8.14 1.48
N LEU A 234 5.76 -7.49 1.41
CA LEU A 234 6.17 -6.64 0.30
C LEU A 234 7.08 -7.39 -0.68
N GLY A 235 6.76 -7.27 -1.96
CA GLY A 235 7.49 -7.92 -3.06
C GLY A 235 6.71 -9.08 -3.70
N SER A 236 6.94 -9.28 -5.00
CA SER A 236 6.39 -10.39 -5.78
C SER A 236 7.45 -10.87 -6.76
N PRO A 237 8.04 -12.06 -6.51
CA PRO A 237 7.86 -12.94 -5.35
C PRO A 237 8.24 -12.31 -4.01
N SER A 238 7.75 -12.89 -2.91
CA SER A 238 8.08 -12.44 -1.55
C SER A 238 9.57 -12.67 -1.23
N MET A 239 10.06 -12.00 -0.16
CA MET A 239 11.41 -12.22 0.35
C MET A 239 11.64 -13.70 0.71
N ASN A 240 12.80 -14.24 0.31
CA ASN A 240 13.25 -15.57 0.74
C ASN A 240 13.66 -15.50 2.21
N PHE A 241 13.22 -16.48 3.02
CA PHE A 241 13.63 -16.60 4.42
C PHE A 241 14.37 -17.92 4.65
N ILE A 242 15.55 -17.83 5.26
CA ILE A 242 16.42 -18.97 5.55
C ILE A 242 16.74 -18.91 7.05
N GLU A 243 16.36 -19.95 7.77
CA GLU A 243 16.67 -20.07 9.20
C GLU A 243 18.08 -20.67 9.35
N GLY A 244 18.91 -20.08 10.23
CA GLY A 244 20.29 -20.47 10.40
C GLY A 244 20.96 -19.83 11.61
N GLU A 245 22.27 -19.94 11.65
CA GLU A 245 23.11 -19.45 12.74
C GLU A 245 24.15 -18.47 12.21
N VAL A 246 24.49 -17.47 13.03
CA VAL A 246 25.57 -16.54 12.76
C VAL A 246 26.73 -16.87 13.69
N ASP A 247 27.91 -17.11 13.13
CA ASP A 247 29.11 -17.38 13.91
C ASP A 247 29.81 -16.08 14.39
N LEU A 248 30.78 -16.22 15.27
CA LEU A 248 31.53 -15.09 15.85
C LEU A 248 32.32 -14.25 14.82
N HIS A 249 32.50 -14.79 13.61
CA HIS A 249 33.17 -14.10 12.51
C HIS A 249 32.19 -13.38 11.57
N GLY A 250 30.88 -13.35 11.91
CA GLY A 250 29.86 -12.72 11.09
C GLY A 250 29.50 -13.54 9.85
N CYS A 251 29.63 -14.85 9.89
CA CYS A 251 29.25 -15.74 8.81
C CYS A 251 27.95 -16.44 9.14
N PHE A 252 26.93 -16.26 8.28
CA PHE A 252 25.65 -16.95 8.39
C PHE A 252 25.76 -18.36 7.79
N ARG A 253 25.23 -19.35 8.49
CA ARG A 253 25.23 -20.76 8.11
C ARG A 253 23.85 -21.39 8.21
N ALA A 254 23.43 -22.09 7.16
CA ALA A 254 22.19 -22.87 7.12
C ALA A 254 22.39 -24.11 6.25
N GLY A 255 22.70 -25.24 6.87
CA GLY A 255 23.09 -26.47 6.13
C GLY A 255 24.31 -26.23 5.23
N ALA A 256 24.13 -26.42 3.92
CA ALA A 256 25.19 -26.21 2.92
C ALA A 256 25.36 -24.71 2.53
N LEU A 257 24.42 -23.84 2.90
CA LEU A 257 24.50 -22.42 2.60
C LEU A 257 25.39 -21.71 3.63
N THR A 258 26.43 -21.05 3.13
CA THR A 258 27.33 -20.23 3.93
C THR A 258 27.45 -18.86 3.27
N LEU A 259 27.23 -17.78 4.04
CA LEU A 259 27.28 -16.40 3.54
C LEU A 259 28.02 -15.51 4.55
N ALA A 260 29.12 -14.90 4.12
CA ALA A 260 29.79 -13.86 4.91
C ALA A 260 28.91 -12.59 4.89
N LEU A 261 28.48 -12.14 6.08
CA LEU A 261 27.63 -10.94 6.22
C LEU A 261 28.48 -9.67 6.14
N ALA A 262 27.94 -8.65 5.51
CA ALA A 262 28.56 -7.33 5.46
C ALA A 262 28.44 -6.55 6.79
N GLN A 263 27.57 -7.01 7.70
CA GLN A 263 27.33 -6.35 8.98
C GLN A 263 28.39 -6.77 10.01
N SER A 264 29.02 -5.78 10.65
CA SER A 264 29.92 -5.95 11.78
C SER A 264 29.23 -5.57 13.08
N GLY A 265 29.08 -6.50 14.02
CA GLY A 265 28.46 -6.28 15.33
C GLY A 265 28.20 -7.59 16.07
N ALA A 266 27.83 -7.52 17.32
CA ALA A 266 27.38 -8.69 18.09
C ALA A 266 26.00 -9.11 17.61
N LEU A 267 25.94 -10.08 16.70
CA LEU A 267 24.69 -10.69 16.24
C LEU A 267 24.32 -11.89 17.13
N PRO A 268 23.04 -12.19 17.35
CA PRO A 268 22.62 -13.40 18.05
C PRO A 268 23.06 -14.64 17.25
N SER A 269 23.30 -15.74 17.94
CA SER A 269 23.70 -17.00 17.28
C SER A 269 22.65 -17.54 16.32
N ALA A 270 21.35 -17.44 16.66
CA ALA A 270 20.26 -17.83 15.79
C ALA A 270 19.69 -16.61 15.06
N ALA A 271 19.48 -16.71 13.75
CA ALA A 271 18.91 -15.66 12.93
C ALA A 271 18.12 -16.23 11.75
N THR A 272 17.10 -15.50 11.29
CA THR A 272 16.47 -15.72 9.99
C THR A 272 17.05 -14.73 8.99
N LEU A 273 17.72 -15.23 7.97
CA LEU A 273 18.21 -14.42 6.86
C LEU A 273 17.08 -14.18 5.87
N GLY A 274 16.85 -12.92 5.51
CA GLY A 274 15.93 -12.49 4.47
C GLY A 274 16.70 -11.99 3.25
N ALA A 275 16.45 -12.58 2.08
CA ALA A 275 17.03 -12.15 0.81
C ALA A 275 15.95 -11.94 -0.24
N ARG A 276 15.91 -10.75 -0.86
CA ARG A 276 14.98 -10.47 -1.94
C ARG A 276 15.30 -11.27 -3.19
N PRO A 277 14.29 -11.72 -3.98
CA PRO A 277 14.52 -12.50 -5.22
C PRO A 277 15.45 -11.82 -6.22
N GLU A 278 15.41 -10.50 -6.34
CA GLU A 278 16.28 -9.69 -7.20
C GLU A 278 17.74 -9.59 -6.70
N HIS A 279 17.99 -9.97 -5.44
CA HIS A 279 19.34 -10.02 -4.85
C HIS A 279 19.98 -11.42 -4.92
N LEU A 280 19.26 -12.40 -5.49
CA LEU A 280 19.78 -13.70 -5.85
C LEU A 280 20.19 -13.69 -7.34
N GLN A 281 21.49 -13.75 -7.60
CA GLN A 281 22.05 -13.72 -8.95
C GLN A 281 22.47 -15.12 -9.38
N ILE A 282 21.78 -15.71 -10.36
CA ILE A 282 22.18 -16.97 -10.96
C ILE A 282 23.34 -16.68 -11.92
N ARG A 283 24.53 -17.23 -11.60
CA ARG A 283 25.77 -17.02 -12.36
C ARG A 283 26.72 -18.21 -12.19
N ASP A 284 27.52 -18.51 -13.21
CA ASP A 284 28.33 -19.75 -13.27
C ASP A 284 29.48 -19.78 -12.24
N ASP A 285 29.95 -18.61 -11.80
CA ASP A 285 30.96 -18.43 -10.75
C ASP A 285 30.35 -18.23 -9.35
N GLY A 286 29.03 -18.42 -9.19
CA GLY A 286 28.35 -18.28 -7.89
C GLY A 286 28.90 -19.26 -6.84
N PRO A 287 29.05 -18.83 -5.56
CA PRO A 287 29.57 -19.68 -4.49
C PRO A 287 28.57 -20.71 -3.98
N LEU A 288 27.28 -20.54 -4.25
CA LEU A 288 26.20 -21.42 -3.80
C LEU A 288 25.68 -22.27 -4.95
N GLU A 289 25.21 -23.48 -4.65
CA GLU A 289 24.61 -24.38 -5.61
C GLU A 289 23.15 -24.65 -5.25
N GLY A 290 22.30 -24.74 -6.26
CA GLY A 290 20.89 -25.09 -6.13
C GLY A 290 20.39 -25.89 -7.32
N VAL A 291 19.25 -26.55 -7.12
CA VAL A 291 18.56 -27.29 -8.18
C VAL A 291 17.31 -26.49 -8.56
N VAL A 292 17.16 -26.19 -9.85
CA VAL A 292 15.96 -25.54 -10.38
C VAL A 292 14.75 -26.44 -10.18
N THR A 293 13.73 -25.96 -9.49
CA THR A 293 12.47 -26.70 -9.28
C THR A 293 11.38 -26.25 -10.25
N LEU A 294 11.34 -24.94 -10.57
CA LEU A 294 10.37 -24.36 -11.50
C LEU A 294 10.95 -23.09 -12.14
N VAL A 295 10.56 -22.82 -13.38
CA VAL A 295 10.83 -21.54 -14.07
C VAL A 295 9.51 -20.96 -14.55
N GLU A 296 9.23 -19.73 -14.16
CA GLU A 296 8.03 -18.97 -14.54
C GLU A 296 8.44 -17.82 -15.47
N PRO A 297 8.26 -17.95 -16.80
CA PRO A 297 8.55 -16.86 -17.73
C PRO A 297 7.47 -15.78 -17.65
N MET A 298 7.88 -14.55 -17.36
CA MET A 298 7.00 -13.37 -17.23
C MET A 298 7.13 -12.40 -18.42
N GLY A 299 7.81 -12.80 -19.49
CA GLY A 299 8.03 -12.00 -20.69
C GLY A 299 9.34 -11.21 -20.63
N ASN A 300 9.39 -10.14 -19.85
CA ASN A 300 10.57 -9.28 -19.67
C ASN A 300 11.55 -9.76 -18.60
N HIS A 301 11.16 -10.73 -17.80
CA HIS A 301 11.97 -11.40 -16.76
C HIS A 301 11.46 -12.83 -16.58
N GLN A 302 12.14 -13.61 -15.77
CA GLN A 302 11.67 -14.90 -15.30
C GLN A 302 11.91 -15.04 -13.80
N VAL A 303 11.02 -15.77 -13.13
CA VAL A 303 11.21 -16.20 -11.75
C VAL A 303 11.72 -17.63 -11.77
N VAL A 304 12.86 -17.87 -11.13
CA VAL A 304 13.48 -19.18 -11.02
C VAL A 304 13.39 -19.64 -9.57
N TRP A 305 12.67 -20.74 -9.36
CA TRP A 305 12.57 -21.39 -8.06
C TRP A 305 13.68 -22.43 -7.92
N LEU A 306 14.38 -22.38 -6.80
CA LEU A 306 15.55 -23.20 -6.49
C LEU A 306 15.35 -23.97 -5.20
N ASP A 307 15.81 -25.21 -5.16
CA ASP A 307 16.10 -25.91 -3.90
C ASP A 307 17.60 -25.81 -3.61
N CYS A 308 17.93 -25.23 -2.48
CA CYS A 308 19.30 -25.13 -1.97
C CYS A 308 19.39 -25.85 -0.63
N GLY A 309 19.70 -27.15 -0.66
CA GLY A 309 19.87 -27.95 0.55
C GLY A 309 18.62 -28.04 1.42
N GLY A 310 17.43 -28.12 0.81
CA GLY A 310 16.13 -28.16 1.48
C GLY A 310 15.50 -26.79 1.71
N HIS A 311 16.17 -25.70 1.33
CA HIS A 311 15.60 -24.34 1.38
C HIS A 311 15.03 -23.98 0.00
N ALA A 312 13.72 -23.74 -0.07
CA ALA A 312 13.08 -23.24 -1.28
C ALA A 312 13.35 -21.73 -1.44
N LEU A 313 14.02 -21.36 -2.52
CA LEU A 313 14.40 -19.98 -2.82
C LEU A 313 13.83 -19.56 -4.17
N SER A 314 13.53 -18.28 -4.34
CA SER A 314 13.16 -17.66 -5.61
C SER A 314 14.21 -16.65 -6.03
N ALA A 315 14.57 -16.63 -7.31
CA ALA A 315 15.45 -15.63 -7.92
C ALA A 315 14.72 -14.94 -9.05
N LEU A 316 14.85 -13.60 -9.14
CA LEU A 316 14.32 -12.82 -10.25
C LEU A 316 15.43 -12.57 -11.27
N VAL A 317 15.27 -13.11 -12.48
CA VAL A 317 16.26 -13.02 -13.55
C VAL A 317 15.73 -12.09 -14.64
N HIS A 318 16.33 -10.90 -14.75
CA HIS A 318 15.90 -9.87 -15.70
C HIS A 318 16.23 -10.18 -17.16
N GLU A 319 17.27 -10.98 -17.40
CA GLU A 319 17.61 -11.47 -18.73
C GLU A 319 17.21 -12.95 -18.83
N PRO A 320 16.00 -13.25 -19.36
CA PRO A 320 15.52 -14.62 -19.45
C PRO A 320 16.47 -15.51 -20.26
N ARG A 321 16.85 -16.63 -19.68
CA ARG A 321 17.69 -17.64 -20.34
C ARG A 321 17.07 -19.02 -20.16
N PRO A 322 17.28 -19.96 -21.12
CA PRO A 322 16.74 -21.28 -21.00
C PRO A 322 17.25 -21.99 -19.74
N MET A 323 16.34 -22.46 -18.92
CA MET A 323 16.60 -23.26 -17.72
C MET A 323 15.50 -24.33 -17.63
N ALA A 324 15.81 -25.48 -17.08
CA ALA A 324 14.86 -26.58 -16.91
C ALA A 324 14.82 -27.06 -15.46
N ALA A 325 13.68 -27.58 -15.03
CA ALA A 325 13.55 -28.25 -13.74
C ALA A 325 14.53 -29.44 -13.68
N GLY A 326 15.17 -29.61 -12.51
CA GLY A 326 16.24 -30.56 -12.28
C GLY A 326 17.65 -30.08 -12.67
N GLN A 327 17.76 -28.94 -13.35
CA GLN A 327 19.05 -28.35 -13.68
C GLN A 327 19.77 -27.85 -12.43
N ARG A 328 21.04 -28.18 -12.26
CA ARG A 328 21.91 -27.58 -11.25
C ARG A 328 22.40 -26.25 -11.76
N VAL A 329 22.31 -25.24 -10.90
CA VAL A 329 22.76 -23.87 -11.16
C VAL A 329 23.61 -23.36 -9.99
N ARG A 330 24.53 -22.48 -10.30
CA ARG A 330 25.26 -21.73 -9.28
C ARG A 330 24.68 -20.34 -9.14
N PHE A 331 24.70 -19.81 -7.93
CA PHE A 331 24.15 -18.48 -7.64
C PHE A 331 24.91 -17.79 -6.51
N ALA A 332 24.72 -16.51 -6.40
CA ALA A 332 25.20 -15.71 -5.29
C ALA A 332 24.04 -14.94 -4.65
N ILE A 333 24.15 -14.69 -3.35
CA ILE A 333 23.28 -13.77 -2.61
C ILE A 333 24.08 -12.50 -2.35
N ASP A 334 23.49 -11.33 -2.64
CA ASP A 334 24.13 -10.04 -2.32
C ASP A 334 24.13 -9.81 -0.80
N ALA A 335 25.25 -10.09 -0.15
CA ALA A 335 25.41 -9.99 1.29
C ALA A 335 25.21 -8.56 1.86
N ALA A 336 25.39 -7.53 1.04
CA ALA A 336 25.16 -6.14 1.45
C ALA A 336 23.67 -5.78 1.53
N ARG A 337 22.80 -6.56 0.89
CA ARG A 337 21.37 -6.31 0.77
C ARG A 337 20.48 -7.33 1.50
N VAL A 338 21.05 -8.21 2.29
CA VAL A 338 20.27 -9.12 3.14
C VAL A 338 19.74 -8.41 4.37
N SER A 339 18.65 -8.92 4.90
CA SER A 339 18.09 -8.53 6.19
C SER A 339 18.21 -9.70 7.15
N LEU A 340 18.48 -9.41 8.42
CA LEU A 340 18.47 -10.41 9.48
C LEU A 340 17.29 -10.15 10.40
N PHE A 341 16.62 -11.21 10.81
CA PHE A 341 15.49 -11.15 11.73
C PHE A 341 15.71 -12.10 12.92
N ASP A 342 15.27 -11.69 14.07
CA ASP A 342 15.20 -12.54 15.25
C ASP A 342 14.15 -13.65 15.04
N PRO A 343 14.50 -14.92 15.17
CA PRO A 343 13.57 -16.02 14.85
C PRO A 343 12.34 -16.05 15.76
N ALA A 344 12.45 -15.60 17.02
CA ALA A 344 11.38 -15.67 18.01
C ALA A 344 10.39 -14.50 17.87
N SER A 345 10.88 -13.27 17.75
CA SER A 345 10.04 -12.06 17.66
C SER A 345 9.71 -11.64 16.24
N GLY A 346 10.46 -12.13 15.24
CA GLY A 346 10.40 -11.69 13.85
C GLY A 346 10.90 -10.26 13.62
N LYS A 347 11.44 -9.58 14.62
CA LYS A 347 11.98 -8.22 14.48
C LYS A 347 13.28 -8.21 13.72
N ARG A 348 13.54 -7.14 12.99
CA ARG A 348 14.83 -6.92 12.32
C ARG A 348 15.92 -6.75 13.38
N LEU A 349 17.07 -7.38 13.13
CA LEU A 349 18.30 -7.27 13.92
C LEU A 349 19.16 -6.11 13.48
#